data_27a09e7f78c62e82d229ddd9e08d5b41
#
_entry.id   27a09e7f78c62e82d229ddd9e08d5b41
#
_cell.length_a   1.000
_cell.length_b   1.000
_cell.length_c   1.000
_cell.angle_alpha   90.00
_cell.angle_beta   90.00
_cell.angle_gamma   90.00
#
_symmetry.space_group_name_H-M   'P 1'
#
loop_
_entity.id
_entity.type
_entity.pdbx_description
1 polymer ?
#
loop_
_entity_poly.entity_id
_entity_poly.type
_entity_poly.pdbx_seq_one_letter_code
_entity_poly.pdbx_strand_id
1 'polypeptide(L)'
;MQERRTGGRYVVSFPIRVKWRDDSGKEIVEEGLTENVGQQGTLVFLPRLLPTVGSKVYLTITEHADEEVTVTAQVIRVERNVSHPQAAFQLTDSIRVWKKKVWEHAGELLASQRPEEFDDW
;
A
#
# COMPACT_ATOMS: atom_id res chain seq x y z
N MET A 1 19.48 -3.12 -14.40
CA MET A 1 19.15 -3.09 -13.86
C MET A 1 18.66 -2.63 -13.23
N GLN A 2 18.13 -2.64 -13.17
CA GLN A 2 17.56 -2.33 -12.57
C GLN A 2 17.42 -2.09 -11.57
N GLU A 3 17.37 -2.30 -11.35
CA GLU A 3 17.25 -2.21 -10.35
C GLU A 3 17.30 -1.53 -9.70
N ARG A 4 17.37 -1.10 -9.88
CA ARG A 4 17.26 -0.39 -9.36
C ARG A 4 16.45 0.11 -8.80
N ARG A 5 15.98 -0.02 -9.25
CA ARG A 5 15.16 0.25 -8.87
C ARG A 5 14.83 0.16 -8.00
N THR A 6 15.19 0.03 -8.30
CA THR A 6 14.69 -0.21 -7.60
C THR A 6 14.46 0.09 -6.32
N GLY A 7 15.17 0.24 -5.61
CA GLY A 7 14.87 0.36 -4.30
C GLY A 7 13.46 0.31 -4.17
N GLY A 8 13.16 -0.40 -4.99
CA GLY A 8 12.12 -0.34 -5.34
C GLY A 8 10.89 -0.73 -4.73
N ARG A 9 10.00 -1.18 -5.53
CA ARG A 9 8.69 -1.57 -5.05
C ARG A 9 8.59 -3.06 -5.04
N TYR A 10 7.93 -3.59 -4.01
CA TYR A 10 7.65 -5.01 -3.93
C TYR A 10 6.20 -5.25 -4.29
N VAL A 11 5.94 -6.23 -5.14
CA VAL A 11 4.58 -6.60 -5.53
C VAL A 11 4.05 -7.56 -4.48
N VAL A 12 3.24 -7.05 -3.58
CA VAL A 12 2.63 -7.84 -2.51
C VAL A 12 1.21 -7.36 -2.31
N SER A 13 0.33 -8.26 -1.88
CA SER A 13 -1.08 -7.96 -1.68
C SER A 13 -1.39 -8.01 -0.18
N PHE A 14 -1.06 -6.94 0.52
CA PHE A 14 -1.41 -6.84 1.93
C PHE A 14 -2.81 -6.25 2.07
N PRO A 15 -3.62 -6.78 2.96
CA PRO A 15 -4.89 -6.12 3.29
C PRO A 15 -4.62 -4.74 3.85
N ILE A 16 -5.38 -3.77 3.39
CA ILE A 16 -5.17 -2.39 3.79
C ILE A 16 -6.52 -1.71 3.94
N ARG A 17 -6.62 -0.87 4.97
CA ARG A 17 -7.79 -0.03 5.19
C ARG A 17 -7.41 1.40 4.89
N VAL A 18 -8.24 2.08 4.11
CA VAL A 18 -8.00 3.47 3.71
C VAL A 18 -9.14 4.31 4.25
N LYS A 19 -8.80 5.35 5.01
CA LYS A 19 -9.79 6.21 5.64
C LYS A 19 -9.54 7.65 5.22
N TRP A 20 -10.61 8.35 4.82
CA TRP A 20 -10.53 9.75 4.45
C TRP A 20 -11.87 10.43 4.71
N ARG A 21 -11.89 11.75 4.53
CA ARG A 21 -13.14 12.49 4.60
C ARG A 21 -13.49 13.01 3.22
N ASP A 22 -14.77 12.88 2.87
CA ASP A 22 -15.22 13.39 1.58
C ASP A 22 -15.48 14.89 1.68
N ASP A 23 -15.95 15.49 0.58
CA ASP A 23 -16.15 16.94 0.51
C ASP A 23 -17.17 17.43 1.52
N SER A 24 -18.09 16.59 1.94
CA SER A 24 -19.09 16.98 2.94
C SER A 24 -18.60 16.79 4.37
N GLY A 25 -17.37 16.28 4.53
CA GLY A 25 -16.81 16.02 5.85
C GLY A 25 -17.16 14.65 6.40
N LYS A 26 -17.83 13.83 5.60
CA LYS A 26 -18.19 12.50 6.05
C LYS A 26 -16.99 11.58 5.99
N GLU A 27 -16.81 10.78 7.02
CA GLU A 27 -15.71 9.83 7.06
C GLU A 27 -16.02 8.62 6.22
N ILE A 28 -15.09 8.27 5.33
CA ILE A 28 -15.19 7.11 4.45
C ILE A 28 -14.11 6.14 4.86
N VAL A 29 -14.46 4.85 4.96
CA VAL A 29 -13.51 3.79 5.26
C VAL A 29 -13.69 2.71 4.21
N GLU A 30 -12.60 2.36 3.51
CA GLU A 30 -12.66 1.34 2.48
C GLU A 30 -11.56 0.32 2.71
N GLU A 31 -11.87 -0.94 2.42
CA GLU A 31 -10.92 -2.03 2.51
C GLU A 31 -10.43 -2.37 1.13
N GLY A 32 -9.14 -2.63 1.02
CA GLY A 32 -8.55 -2.99 -0.26
C GLY A 32 -7.33 -3.86 -0.09
N LEU A 33 -6.55 -3.94 -1.15
CA LEU A 33 -5.32 -4.73 -1.17
C LEU A 33 -4.23 -3.91 -1.82
N THR A 34 -3.02 -3.98 -1.30
CA THR A 34 -1.91 -3.32 -1.97
C THR A 34 -1.61 -4.06 -3.27
N GLU A 35 -1.20 -3.28 -4.28
CA GLU A 35 -0.69 -3.83 -5.54
C GLU A 35 0.82 -3.90 -5.47
N ASN A 36 1.42 -2.90 -4.86
CA ASN A 36 2.85 -2.88 -4.59
C ASN A 36 3.10 -1.93 -3.44
N VAL A 37 4.26 -2.10 -2.83
CA VAL A 37 4.69 -1.34 -1.66
C VAL A 37 6.07 -0.79 -1.92
N GLY A 38 6.21 0.53 -1.86
CA GLY A 38 7.50 1.20 -1.94
C GLY A 38 7.93 1.69 -0.57
N GLN A 39 9.09 2.33 -0.52
CA GLN A 39 9.61 2.83 0.75
C GLN A 39 8.79 3.97 1.32
N GLN A 40 8.15 4.75 0.46
CA GLN A 40 7.41 5.93 0.89
C GLN A 40 6.04 6.02 0.25
N GLY A 41 5.52 4.90 -0.23
CA GLY A 41 4.23 4.93 -0.86
C GLY A 41 3.75 3.56 -1.27
N THR A 42 2.53 3.52 -1.78
CA THR A 42 1.92 2.25 -2.15
C THR A 42 0.84 2.50 -3.19
N LEU A 43 0.65 1.52 -4.06
CA LEU A 43 -0.48 1.49 -4.99
C LEU A 43 -1.48 0.49 -4.44
N VAL A 44 -2.74 0.88 -4.39
CA VAL A 44 -3.77 0.11 -3.70
C VAL A 44 -4.97 -0.11 -4.61
N PHE A 45 -5.46 -1.33 -4.65
CA PHE A 45 -6.72 -1.68 -5.27
C PHE A 45 -7.85 -1.39 -4.28
N LEU A 46 -8.79 -0.53 -4.69
CA LEU A 46 -9.94 -0.17 -3.87
C LEU A 46 -11.20 -0.42 -4.70
N PRO A 47 -11.90 -1.52 -4.44
CA PRO A 47 -12.97 -1.94 -5.36
C PRO A 47 -14.24 -1.10 -5.32
N ARG A 48 -14.46 -0.30 -4.27
CA ARG A 48 -15.74 0.39 -4.13
C ARG A 48 -15.66 1.89 -4.37
N LEU A 49 -14.85 2.59 -3.59
CA LEU A 49 -14.75 4.04 -3.70
C LEU A 49 -13.30 4.44 -3.75
N LEU A 50 -13.01 5.52 -4.47
CA LEU A 50 -11.67 6.07 -4.55
C LEU A 50 -11.67 7.46 -3.92
N PRO A 51 -10.61 7.81 -3.18
CA PRO A 51 -10.47 9.18 -2.69
C PRO A 51 -10.07 10.11 -3.83
N THR A 52 -10.18 11.40 -3.56
CA THR A 52 -9.83 12.43 -4.54
C THR A 52 -8.33 12.71 -4.50
N VAL A 53 -7.74 12.93 -5.66
CA VAL A 53 -6.33 13.29 -5.75
C VAL A 53 -6.08 14.54 -4.90
N GLY A 54 -5.01 14.51 -4.12
CA GLY A 54 -4.66 15.59 -3.22
C GLY A 54 -5.20 15.43 -1.81
N SER A 55 -6.11 14.49 -1.60
CA SER A 55 -6.71 14.28 -0.29
C SER A 55 -5.73 13.65 0.68
N LYS A 56 -5.89 14.00 1.95
CA LYS A 56 -5.18 13.34 3.03
C LYS A 56 -5.92 12.07 3.41
N VAL A 57 -5.19 10.98 3.56
CA VAL A 57 -5.77 9.70 3.93
C VAL A 57 -4.96 9.07 5.06
N TYR A 58 -5.61 8.14 5.76
CA TYR A 58 -4.96 7.30 6.76
C TYR A 58 -4.94 5.88 6.20
N LEU A 59 -3.75 5.29 6.14
CA LEU A 59 -3.57 3.95 5.63
C LEU A 59 -3.24 3.03 6.80
N THR A 60 -3.97 1.94 6.92
CA THR A 60 -3.71 0.95 7.97
C THR A 60 -3.49 -0.39 7.31
N ILE A 61 -2.29 -0.92 7.49
CA ILE A 61 -1.97 -2.28 7.04
C ILE A 61 -2.45 -3.23 8.11
N THR A 62 -3.32 -4.15 7.73
CA THR A 62 -3.93 -5.08 8.67
C THR A 62 -3.44 -6.51 8.46
N GLU A 63 -2.24 -6.63 7.91
CA GLU A 63 -1.65 -7.93 7.61
C GLU A 63 -1.55 -8.80 8.85
N HIS A 64 -1.17 -8.18 9.97
CA HIS A 64 -1.07 -8.89 11.24
C HIS A 64 -2.12 -8.32 12.17
N ALA A 65 -3.04 -9.16 12.61
CA ALA A 65 -4.18 -8.70 13.40
C ALA A 65 -3.77 -8.00 14.68
N ASP A 66 -2.64 -8.42 15.24
CA ASP A 66 -2.19 -7.89 16.54
C ASP A 66 -1.17 -6.77 16.39
N GLU A 67 -0.86 -6.36 15.17
CA GLU A 67 0.13 -5.31 14.98
C GLU A 67 -0.20 -4.52 13.72
N GLU A 68 -1.21 -3.67 13.84
CA GLU A 68 -1.59 -2.81 12.72
C GLU A 68 -0.62 -1.64 12.63
N VAL A 69 -0.31 -1.25 11.39
CA VAL A 69 0.53 -0.09 11.12
C VAL A 69 -0.33 0.96 10.45
N THR A 70 -0.45 2.12 11.07
CA THR A 70 -1.24 3.22 10.50
C THR A 70 -0.32 4.38 10.19
N VAL A 71 -0.43 4.91 8.99
CA VAL A 71 0.37 6.05 8.53
C VAL A 71 -0.54 7.04 7.82
N THR A 72 -0.04 8.27 7.67
CA THR A 72 -0.75 9.31 6.94
C THR A 72 -0.13 9.45 5.56
N ALA A 73 -0.98 9.66 4.57
CA ALA A 73 -0.52 9.77 3.20
C ALA A 73 -1.39 10.75 2.43
N GLN A 74 -0.96 11.04 1.20
CA GLN A 74 -1.69 11.89 0.28
C GLN A 74 -1.94 11.10 -1.00
N VAL A 75 -3.13 11.27 -1.57
CA VAL A 75 -3.48 10.64 -2.83
C VAL A 75 -2.77 11.39 -3.94
N ILE A 76 -1.92 10.71 -4.71
CA ILE A 76 -1.20 11.37 -5.79
C ILE A 76 -1.74 10.99 -7.16
N ARG A 77 -2.50 9.92 -7.26
CA ARG A 77 -3.05 9.49 -8.55
C ARG A 77 -4.17 8.49 -8.30
N VAL A 78 -5.21 8.53 -9.14
CA VAL A 78 -6.24 7.48 -9.11
C VAL A 78 -6.42 6.97 -10.53
N GLU A 79 -6.74 5.68 -10.61
CA GLU A 79 -7.06 5.02 -11.87
C GLU A 79 -8.49 4.51 -11.76
N ARG A 80 -9.38 5.09 -12.55
CA ARG A 80 -10.81 4.78 -12.46
C ARG A 80 -11.21 3.68 -13.42
N ASN A 81 -10.39 2.67 -13.50
CA ASN A 81 -10.69 1.49 -14.32
C ASN A 81 -11.85 0.75 -13.65
N VAL A 82 -12.92 0.52 -14.42
CA VAL A 82 -14.14 -0.06 -13.86
C VAL A 82 -13.88 -1.40 -13.19
N SER A 83 -13.04 -2.23 -13.80
CA SER A 83 -12.81 -3.56 -13.28
C SER A 83 -11.68 -3.63 -12.27
N HIS A 84 -10.88 -2.55 -12.17
CA HIS A 84 -9.73 -2.59 -11.27
C HIS A 84 -9.32 -1.18 -10.83
N PRO A 85 -10.19 -0.53 -10.03
CA PRO A 85 -9.87 0.83 -9.60
C PRO A 85 -8.71 0.84 -8.62
N GLN A 86 -7.81 1.82 -8.77
CA GLN A 86 -6.61 1.90 -7.97
C GLN A 86 -6.34 3.33 -7.53
N ALA A 87 -5.64 3.47 -6.41
CA ALA A 87 -5.17 4.77 -5.96
C ALA A 87 -3.72 4.64 -5.54
N ALA A 88 -2.93 5.62 -5.91
CA ALA A 88 -1.53 5.69 -5.52
C ALA A 88 -1.38 6.70 -4.41
N PHE A 89 -0.68 6.32 -3.36
CA PHE A 89 -0.51 7.13 -2.16
C PHE A 89 0.97 7.39 -1.91
N GLN A 90 1.27 8.60 -1.46
CA GLN A 90 2.60 8.94 -1.00
C GLN A 90 2.51 9.29 0.47
N LEU A 91 3.36 8.68 1.28
CA LEU A 91 3.35 8.92 2.71
C LEU A 91 3.80 10.34 3.01
N THR A 92 3.13 10.96 3.98
CA THR A 92 3.50 12.28 4.46
C THR A 92 4.01 12.23 5.88
N ASP A 93 3.93 11.04 6.52
CA ASP A 93 4.22 10.91 7.93
C ASP A 93 4.52 9.45 8.23
N SER A 94 5.25 9.20 9.32
CA SER A 94 5.55 7.85 9.79
C SER A 94 6.28 7.00 8.75
N ILE A 95 7.10 7.65 7.94
CA ILE A 95 7.78 6.97 6.85
C ILE A 95 8.73 5.90 7.38
N ARG A 96 9.38 6.16 8.50
CA ARG A 96 10.32 5.22 9.07
C ARG A 96 9.62 3.94 9.54
N VAL A 97 8.45 4.09 10.17
CA VAL A 97 7.69 2.94 10.63
C VAL A 97 7.22 2.12 9.44
N TRP A 98 6.71 2.78 8.41
CA TRP A 98 6.27 2.11 7.20
C TRP A 98 7.41 1.34 6.57
N LYS A 99 8.57 1.99 6.43
CA LYS A 99 9.70 1.36 5.78
C LYS A 99 10.10 0.09 6.53
N LYS A 100 10.16 0.16 7.85
CA LYS A 100 10.60 -0.98 8.63
C LYS A 100 9.53 -2.07 8.71
N LYS A 101 8.31 -1.71 9.00
CA LYS A 101 7.28 -2.71 9.30
C LYS A 101 6.50 -3.19 8.08
N VAL A 102 6.49 -2.40 7.02
CA VAL A 102 5.73 -2.76 5.84
C VAL A 102 6.66 -3.09 4.68
N TRP A 103 7.52 -2.14 4.32
CA TRP A 103 8.37 -2.33 3.14
C TRP A 103 9.42 -3.42 3.34
N GLU A 104 10.15 -3.37 4.45
CA GLU A 104 11.16 -4.41 4.71
C GLU A 104 10.50 -5.76 4.92
N HIS A 105 9.35 -5.77 5.57
CA HIS A 105 8.61 -7.01 5.77
C HIS A 105 8.20 -7.62 4.43
N ALA A 106 7.76 -6.79 3.48
CA ALA A 106 7.40 -7.26 2.15
C ALA A 106 8.60 -7.90 1.47
N GLY A 107 9.77 -7.26 1.58
CA GLY A 107 10.99 -7.80 0.99
C GLY A 107 11.37 -9.13 1.60
N GLU A 108 11.26 -9.25 2.91
CA GLU A 108 11.58 -10.50 3.59
C GLU A 108 10.63 -11.61 3.19
N LEU A 109 9.36 -11.26 3.07
CA LEU A 109 8.36 -12.23 2.70
C LEU A 109 8.65 -12.80 1.30
N LEU A 110 8.96 -11.93 0.35
CA LEU A 110 9.24 -12.36 -1.00
C LEU A 110 10.54 -13.13 -1.07
N ALA A 111 11.54 -12.72 -0.32
CA ALA A 111 12.82 -13.43 -0.30
C ALA A 111 12.67 -14.83 0.23
N SER A 112 11.82 -15.01 1.24
CA SER A 112 11.64 -16.33 1.84
C SER A 112 10.87 -17.28 0.93
N GLN A 113 10.13 -16.74 -0.04
CA GLN A 113 9.36 -17.58 -0.96
C GLN A 113 10.18 -18.02 -2.15
N ARG A 114 11.13 -17.22 -2.57
CA ARG A 114 11.87 -17.47 -3.79
C ARG A 114 12.76 -18.72 -3.77
N PRO A 115 13.51 -18.95 -2.72
CA PRO A 115 14.44 -20.09 -2.73
C PRO A 115 13.77 -21.41 -2.99
N GLU A 116 12.56 -21.58 -2.51
CA GLU A 116 11.88 -22.86 -2.65
C GLU A 116 11.61 -23.20 -4.10
N GLU A 117 11.35 -22.19 -4.89
CA GLU A 117 11.05 -22.43 -6.29
C GLU A 117 12.24 -23.00 -7.04
N PHE A 118 13.39 -22.50 -6.69
CA PHE A 118 14.59 -22.91 -7.41
C PHE A 118 15.15 -24.22 -6.92
N ASP A 119 14.89 -24.55 -5.70
CA ASP A 119 15.40 -25.78 -5.13
C ASP A 119 14.80 -27.01 -5.78
N ASP A 120 13.68 -26.83 -6.42
CA ASP A 120 13.02 -27.94 -7.09
C ASP A 120 13.73 -28.37 -8.36
N TRP A 121 14.68 -27.61 -8.78
CA TRP A 121 15.39 -27.87 -10.02
C TRP A 121 16.75 -28.49 -9.78
#